data_28b8ef25e119bbbd0f694fb2e8a81d73
#
_entry.id   28b8ef25e119bbbd0f694fb2e8a81d73
#
_cell.length_a   1.000
_cell.length_b   1.000
_cell.length_c   1.000
_cell.angle_alpha   90.00
_cell.angle_beta   90.00
_cell.angle_gamma   90.00
#
_symmetry.space_group_name_H-M   'P 1'
#
loop_
_entity.id
_entity.type
_entity.pdbx_description
1 polymer ?
#
loop_
_entity_poly.entity_id
_entity_poly.type
_entity_poly.pdbx_seq_one_letter_code
_entity_poly.pdbx_strand_id
1 'polypeptide(L)'
;YSRRMKFEDLLAGFLRRVKAHAGIEFPKRVVIGRPVSFAGAAPDEALARTRYEDALRAVGFEEIHHVYEPVAAAYFFAQRLKQDATILVADFGGGTSDFSVVRFSVGASGLDYEPLAHTGVGVAGDAFDYRIIDNVVAHAFGKGSEFLSWGKALPVPNAYFKKFSRWNELSMMRHSRDYRELEVSLGTSLDPDRIRAFLAFLDADAGYAMYRAVSAAKMQLSHADAGVLSLHVAGVDIERKIARADFEAWIAPELEEINACVDRALREAGLG
;
A
#
# COMPACT_ATOMS: atom_id res chain seq x y z
N TYR A 1 24.23 -9.90 17.21
CA TYR A 1 23.79 -10.88 16.20
C TYR A 1 22.44 -10.40 15.66
N SER A 2 22.41 -9.82 14.47
CA SER A 2 21.19 -9.47 13.75
C SER A 2 20.55 -10.77 13.25
N ARG A 3 19.47 -11.19 13.88
CA ARG A 3 18.70 -12.37 13.44
C ARG A 3 17.94 -11.96 12.16
N ARG A 4 18.32 -12.49 11.01
CA ARG A 4 17.52 -12.33 9.79
C ARG A 4 16.18 -13.02 10.01
N MET A 5 15.10 -12.26 10.00
CA MET A 5 13.74 -12.77 10.09
C MET A 5 13.18 -12.89 8.67
N LYS A 6 12.59 -14.03 8.34
CA LYS A 6 11.95 -14.24 7.05
C LYS A 6 10.51 -13.69 7.06
N PHE A 7 9.96 -13.42 5.90
CA PHE A 7 8.58 -12.93 5.77
C PHE A 7 7.57 -13.93 6.35
N GLU A 8 7.72 -15.21 6.05
CA GLU A 8 6.88 -16.29 6.58
C GLU A 8 6.93 -16.34 8.11
N ASP A 9 8.07 -16.06 8.74
CA ASP A 9 8.19 -16.00 10.21
C ASP A 9 7.42 -14.83 10.81
N LEU A 10 7.41 -13.67 10.12
CA LEU A 10 6.63 -12.49 10.53
C LEU A 10 5.14 -12.77 10.46
N LEU A 11 4.67 -13.34 9.36
CA LEU A 11 3.26 -13.70 9.17
C LEU A 11 2.82 -14.76 10.20
N ALA A 12 3.62 -15.79 10.40
CA ALA A 12 3.35 -16.81 11.42
C ALA A 12 3.32 -16.21 12.84
N GLY A 13 4.22 -15.25 13.12
CA GLY A 13 4.24 -14.52 14.38
C GLY A 13 2.98 -13.70 14.59
N PHE A 14 2.50 -13.00 13.56
CA PHE A 14 1.24 -12.27 13.57
C PHE A 14 0.05 -13.20 13.84
N LEU A 15 -0.07 -14.31 13.10
CA LEU A 15 -1.15 -15.28 13.25
C LEU A 15 -1.19 -15.91 14.66
N ARG A 16 -0.02 -16.20 15.25
CA ARG A 16 0.05 -16.67 16.65
C ARG A 16 -0.50 -15.65 17.63
N ARG A 17 -0.23 -14.34 17.40
CA ARG A 17 -0.79 -13.28 18.24
C ARG A 17 -2.30 -13.14 18.06
N VAL A 18 -2.81 -13.27 16.82
CA VAL A 18 -4.26 -13.28 16.53
C VAL A 18 -4.91 -14.43 17.27
N LYS A 19 -4.37 -15.66 17.17
CA LYS A 19 -4.86 -16.84 17.88
C LYS A 19 -4.92 -16.61 19.39
N ALA A 20 -3.83 -16.12 19.96
CA ALA A 20 -3.73 -15.88 21.40
C ALA A 20 -4.69 -14.78 21.89
N HIS A 21 -4.83 -13.69 21.12
CA HIS A 21 -5.72 -12.58 21.48
C HIS A 21 -7.19 -12.93 21.35
N ALA A 22 -7.56 -13.67 20.31
CA ALA A 22 -8.93 -14.12 20.08
C ALA A 22 -9.36 -15.27 21.00
N GLY A 23 -8.40 -15.95 21.63
CA GLY A 23 -8.69 -17.11 22.50
C GLY A 23 -9.28 -18.30 21.74
N ILE A 24 -8.98 -18.45 20.43
CA ILE A 24 -9.51 -19.49 19.57
C ILE A 24 -8.43 -20.49 19.20
N GLU A 25 -8.83 -21.76 19.02
CA GLU A 25 -7.99 -22.75 18.37
C GLU A 25 -8.21 -22.69 16.86
N PHE A 26 -7.12 -22.68 16.07
CA PHE A 26 -7.23 -22.73 14.62
C PHE A 26 -7.64 -24.14 14.17
N PRO A 27 -8.61 -24.24 13.24
CA PRO A 27 -8.95 -25.53 12.63
C PRO A 27 -7.79 -26.03 11.76
N LYS A 28 -7.82 -27.31 11.38
CA LYS A 28 -6.79 -27.88 10.49
C LYS A 28 -6.92 -27.38 9.04
N ARG A 29 -8.11 -26.97 8.65
CA ARG A 29 -8.45 -26.50 7.29
C ARG A 29 -8.65 -25.00 7.30
N VAL A 30 -8.13 -24.31 6.27
CA VAL A 30 -8.31 -22.88 6.09
C VAL A 30 -8.54 -22.52 4.63
N VAL A 31 -9.44 -21.57 4.40
CA VAL A 31 -9.52 -20.82 3.14
C VAL A 31 -8.92 -19.44 3.40
N ILE A 32 -7.96 -19.05 2.59
CA ILE A 32 -7.29 -17.77 2.71
C ILE A 32 -7.51 -16.93 1.45
N GLY A 33 -7.91 -15.67 1.65
CA GLY A 33 -7.93 -14.68 0.59
C GLY A 33 -6.50 -14.31 0.15
N ARG A 34 -6.33 -14.09 -1.13
CA ARG A 34 -5.11 -13.53 -1.70
C ARG A 34 -5.45 -12.52 -2.79
N PRO A 35 -4.60 -11.51 -3.02
CA PRO A 35 -4.78 -10.61 -4.17
C PRO A 35 -4.65 -11.39 -5.49
N VAL A 36 -5.20 -10.85 -6.56
CA VAL A 36 -5.02 -11.39 -7.92
C VAL A 36 -3.56 -11.22 -8.35
N SER A 37 -2.97 -10.06 -8.08
CA SER A 37 -1.55 -9.77 -8.30
C SER A 37 -0.91 -9.24 -7.03
N PHE A 38 0.25 -9.79 -6.63
CA PHE A 38 0.97 -9.27 -5.47
C PHE A 38 1.63 -7.92 -5.81
N ALA A 39 1.74 -7.05 -4.79
CA ALA A 39 2.39 -5.76 -4.92
C ALA A 39 3.89 -5.91 -5.25
N GLY A 40 4.40 -5.02 -6.10
CA GLY A 40 5.81 -4.94 -6.48
C GLY A 40 5.99 -4.77 -7.99
N ALA A 41 7.17 -4.32 -8.41
CA ALA A 41 7.48 -4.09 -9.82
C ALA A 41 7.59 -5.40 -10.64
N ALA A 42 7.93 -6.52 -9.98
CA ALA A 42 8.01 -7.85 -10.59
C ALA A 42 7.68 -8.89 -9.50
N PRO A 43 6.39 -9.09 -9.17
CA PRO A 43 5.97 -10.04 -8.14
C PRO A 43 6.27 -11.47 -8.56
N ASP A 44 6.86 -12.26 -7.64
CA ASP A 44 7.03 -13.69 -7.78
C ASP A 44 5.85 -14.40 -7.11
N GLU A 45 4.85 -14.75 -7.91
CA GLU A 45 3.62 -15.41 -7.47
C GLU A 45 3.89 -16.76 -6.77
N ALA A 46 4.82 -17.56 -7.29
CA ALA A 46 5.14 -18.87 -6.74
C ALA A 46 5.81 -18.74 -5.37
N LEU A 47 6.76 -17.81 -5.25
CA LEU A 47 7.42 -17.54 -3.98
C LEU A 47 6.45 -16.95 -2.95
N ALA A 48 5.58 -16.04 -3.35
CA ALA A 48 4.57 -15.46 -2.48
C ALA A 48 3.64 -16.54 -1.92
N ARG A 49 3.11 -17.41 -2.79
CA ARG A 49 2.27 -18.53 -2.40
C ARG A 49 2.97 -19.47 -1.42
N THR A 50 4.21 -19.87 -1.71
CA THR A 50 5.01 -20.72 -0.83
C THR A 50 5.17 -20.10 0.56
N ARG A 51 5.49 -18.82 0.64
CA ARG A 51 5.62 -18.10 1.92
C ARG A 51 4.32 -18.04 2.72
N TYR A 52 3.18 -17.85 2.06
CA TYR A 52 1.87 -17.92 2.71
C TYR A 52 1.61 -19.32 3.28
N GLU A 53 1.84 -20.36 2.48
CA GLU A 53 1.65 -21.75 2.91
C GLU A 53 2.58 -22.13 4.07
N ASP A 54 3.85 -21.76 4.01
CA ASP A 54 4.83 -22.03 5.09
C ASP A 54 4.42 -21.33 6.40
N ALA A 55 3.96 -20.08 6.33
CA ALA A 55 3.48 -19.36 7.49
C ALA A 55 2.24 -20.01 8.12
N LEU A 56 1.29 -20.43 7.28
CA LEU A 56 0.04 -21.08 7.74
C LEU A 56 0.32 -22.45 8.33
N ARG A 57 1.18 -23.27 7.70
CA ARG A 57 1.62 -24.55 8.25
C ARG A 57 2.33 -24.40 9.59
N ALA A 58 3.16 -23.35 9.75
CA ALA A 58 3.87 -23.06 11.00
C ALA A 58 2.96 -22.71 12.19
N VAL A 59 1.67 -22.40 11.94
CA VAL A 59 0.68 -22.13 12.99
C VAL A 59 -0.37 -23.24 13.14
N GLY A 60 -0.23 -24.35 12.37
CA GLY A 60 -0.99 -25.58 12.56
C GLY A 60 -2.05 -25.90 11.52
N PHE A 61 -2.16 -25.12 10.43
CA PHE A 61 -3.03 -25.48 9.30
C PHE A 61 -2.42 -26.63 8.48
N GLU A 62 -3.24 -27.61 8.12
CA GLU A 62 -2.83 -28.79 7.34
C GLU A 62 -3.35 -28.72 5.90
N GLU A 63 -4.60 -28.27 5.72
CA GLU A 63 -5.28 -28.12 4.43
C GLU A 63 -5.53 -26.63 4.16
N ILE A 64 -4.90 -26.10 3.10
CA ILE A 64 -4.89 -24.67 2.77
C ILE A 64 -5.45 -24.49 1.37
N HIS A 65 -6.53 -23.73 1.27
CA HIS A 65 -7.16 -23.34 0.00
C HIS A 65 -7.01 -21.84 -0.21
N HIS A 66 -6.60 -21.45 -1.41
CA HIS A 66 -6.47 -20.06 -1.81
C HIS A 66 -7.68 -19.63 -2.65
N VAL A 67 -8.23 -18.46 -2.35
CA VAL A 67 -9.31 -17.81 -3.11
C VAL A 67 -8.90 -16.38 -3.39
N TYR A 68 -9.20 -15.87 -4.56
CA TYR A 68 -9.01 -14.44 -4.83
C TYR A 68 -9.99 -13.60 -3.98
N GLU A 69 -9.47 -12.56 -3.33
CA GLU A 69 -10.26 -11.67 -2.46
C GLU A 69 -11.51 -11.12 -3.16
N PRO A 70 -11.44 -10.63 -4.42
CA PRO A 70 -12.61 -10.15 -5.12
C PRO A 70 -13.68 -11.23 -5.36
N VAL A 71 -13.27 -12.50 -5.54
CA VAL A 71 -14.23 -13.62 -5.73
C VAL A 71 -15.04 -13.88 -4.47
N ALA A 72 -14.39 -13.82 -3.31
CA ALA A 72 -15.09 -13.98 -2.03
C ALA A 72 -16.11 -12.86 -1.80
N ALA A 73 -15.75 -11.62 -2.13
CA ALA A 73 -16.65 -10.47 -2.06
C ALA A 73 -17.82 -10.61 -3.05
N ALA A 74 -17.56 -11.06 -4.28
CA ALA A 74 -18.58 -11.33 -5.30
C ALA A 74 -19.59 -12.36 -4.81
N TYR A 75 -19.12 -13.47 -4.23
CA TYR A 75 -19.98 -14.53 -3.71
C TYR A 75 -20.88 -14.06 -2.56
N PHE A 76 -20.34 -13.26 -1.65
CA PHE A 76 -21.13 -12.67 -0.56
C PHE A 76 -22.27 -11.78 -1.07
N PHE A 77 -22.00 -10.97 -2.08
CA PHE A 77 -23.02 -10.13 -2.73
C PHE A 77 -24.05 -10.98 -3.46
N ALA A 78 -23.61 -12.00 -4.18
CA ALA A 78 -24.43 -12.84 -5.05
C ALA A 78 -25.49 -13.65 -4.28
N GLN A 79 -25.31 -13.91 -2.98
CA GLN A 79 -26.32 -14.56 -2.13
C GLN A 79 -27.65 -13.79 -2.08
N ARG A 80 -27.66 -12.52 -2.49
CA ARG A 80 -28.87 -11.66 -2.55
C ARG A 80 -29.51 -11.60 -3.94
N LEU A 81 -28.88 -12.22 -4.95
CA LEU A 81 -29.38 -12.21 -6.30
C LEU A 81 -30.67 -13.03 -6.42
N LYS A 82 -31.60 -12.52 -7.21
CA LYS A 82 -32.87 -13.16 -7.55
C LYS A 82 -32.93 -13.61 -9.02
N GLN A 83 -31.94 -13.25 -9.81
CA GLN A 83 -31.80 -13.56 -11.23
C GLN A 83 -30.33 -13.63 -11.60
N ASP A 84 -30.03 -14.17 -12.77
CA ASP A 84 -28.68 -14.23 -13.32
C ASP A 84 -28.07 -12.83 -13.42
N ALA A 85 -26.78 -12.71 -13.12
CA ALA A 85 -26.05 -11.46 -13.20
C ALA A 85 -24.58 -11.69 -13.52
N THR A 86 -23.98 -10.76 -14.26
CA THR A 86 -22.53 -10.65 -14.38
C THR A 86 -22.08 -9.46 -13.53
N ILE A 87 -21.13 -9.69 -12.62
CA ILE A 87 -20.69 -8.73 -11.61
C ILE A 87 -19.20 -8.45 -11.82
N LEU A 88 -18.84 -7.18 -11.94
CA LEU A 88 -17.48 -6.71 -11.77
C LEU A 88 -17.28 -6.34 -10.29
N VAL A 89 -16.35 -7.01 -9.62
CA VAL A 89 -15.89 -6.67 -8.27
C VAL A 89 -14.57 -5.95 -8.38
N ALA A 90 -14.49 -4.81 -7.72
CA ALA A 90 -13.26 -4.03 -7.57
C ALA A 90 -12.86 -4.01 -6.10
N ASP A 91 -11.67 -4.49 -5.80
CA ASP A 91 -11.06 -4.47 -4.47
C ASP A 91 -9.88 -3.49 -4.48
N PHE A 92 -10.03 -2.39 -3.75
CA PHE A 92 -9.00 -1.36 -3.62
C PHE A 92 -8.35 -1.48 -2.24
N GLY A 93 -7.18 -2.12 -2.21
CA GLY A 93 -6.37 -2.24 -0.99
C GLY A 93 -5.45 -1.06 -0.72
N GLY A 94 -4.43 -1.27 0.09
CA GLY A 94 -3.32 -0.32 0.26
C GLY A 94 -2.36 -0.38 -0.92
N GLY A 95 -1.87 -1.57 -1.26
CA GLY A 95 -0.82 -1.78 -2.26
C GLY A 95 -1.29 -2.28 -3.62
N THR A 96 -2.49 -2.86 -3.72
CA THR A 96 -3.04 -3.44 -4.97
C THR A 96 -4.47 -3.00 -5.20
N SER A 97 -4.85 -2.94 -6.47
CA SER A 97 -6.24 -2.86 -6.92
C SER A 97 -6.52 -4.09 -7.76
N ASP A 98 -7.48 -4.91 -7.33
CA ASP A 98 -7.80 -6.20 -7.90
C ASP A 98 -9.23 -6.22 -8.44
N PHE A 99 -9.40 -6.80 -9.63
CA PHE A 99 -10.67 -6.84 -10.34
C PHE A 99 -11.02 -8.27 -10.72
N SER A 100 -12.29 -8.64 -10.51
CA SER A 100 -12.80 -9.94 -10.92
C SER A 100 -14.16 -9.77 -11.59
N VAL A 101 -14.31 -10.38 -12.75
CA VAL A 101 -15.61 -10.48 -13.44
C VAL A 101 -16.13 -11.89 -13.24
N VAL A 102 -17.30 -12.01 -12.63
CA VAL A 102 -17.92 -13.28 -12.29
C VAL A 102 -19.36 -13.30 -12.78
N ARG A 103 -19.74 -14.36 -13.51
CA ARG A 103 -21.12 -14.64 -13.88
C ARG A 103 -21.75 -15.51 -12.81
N PHE A 104 -22.94 -15.12 -12.39
CA PHE A 104 -23.77 -15.89 -11.46
C PHE A 104 -25.05 -16.33 -12.14
N SER A 105 -25.45 -17.58 -11.90
CA SER A 105 -26.70 -18.15 -12.37
C SER A 105 -27.53 -18.63 -11.18
N VAL A 106 -28.78 -18.19 -11.11
CA VAL A 106 -29.72 -18.54 -10.04
C VAL A 106 -30.60 -19.67 -10.51
N GLY A 107 -30.30 -20.91 -10.06
CA GLY A 107 -31.06 -22.10 -10.43
C GLY A 107 -31.84 -22.72 -9.26
N ALA A 108 -32.62 -23.76 -9.55
CA ALA A 108 -33.39 -24.50 -8.56
C ALA A 108 -32.52 -25.21 -7.52
N SER A 109 -31.25 -25.53 -7.85
CA SER A 109 -30.25 -26.14 -6.98
C SER A 109 -29.45 -25.13 -6.15
N GLY A 110 -29.69 -23.82 -6.33
CA GLY A 110 -28.98 -22.74 -5.65
C GLY A 110 -28.25 -21.82 -6.62
N LEU A 111 -27.26 -21.13 -6.06
CA LEU A 111 -26.40 -20.19 -6.78
C LEU A 111 -25.19 -20.94 -7.37
N ASP A 112 -25.02 -20.85 -8.69
CA ASP A 112 -23.83 -21.30 -9.40
C ASP A 112 -23.01 -20.08 -9.86
N TYR A 113 -21.69 -20.24 -10.08
CA TYR A 113 -20.83 -19.14 -10.49
C TYR A 113 -19.73 -19.59 -11.45
N GLU A 114 -19.44 -18.74 -12.40
CA GLU A 114 -18.37 -18.88 -13.39
C GLU A 114 -17.44 -17.66 -13.33
N PRO A 115 -16.18 -17.79 -12.91
CA PRO A 115 -15.21 -16.72 -13.04
C PRO A 115 -14.88 -16.49 -14.52
N LEU A 116 -15.05 -15.27 -15.02
CA LEU A 116 -14.79 -14.91 -16.42
C LEU A 116 -13.41 -14.28 -16.60
N ALA A 117 -12.99 -13.42 -15.67
CA ALA A 117 -11.68 -12.77 -15.71
C ALA A 117 -11.21 -12.35 -14.33
N HIS A 118 -9.88 -12.30 -14.16
CA HIS A 118 -9.21 -11.77 -12.96
C HIS A 118 -8.02 -10.93 -13.40
N THR A 119 -7.98 -9.68 -13.00
CA THR A 119 -6.86 -8.77 -13.28
C THR A 119 -6.48 -8.02 -12.01
N GLY A 120 -5.21 -7.60 -11.91
CA GLY A 120 -4.73 -6.81 -10.78
C GLY A 120 -3.61 -5.88 -11.21
N VAL A 121 -3.43 -4.82 -10.43
CA VAL A 121 -2.35 -3.84 -10.59
C VAL A 121 -1.77 -3.48 -9.23
N GLY A 122 -0.45 -3.29 -9.16
CA GLY A 122 0.28 -2.94 -7.92
C GLY A 122 0.20 -1.46 -7.55
N VAL A 123 -0.98 -0.86 -7.75
CA VAL A 123 -1.26 0.56 -7.50
C VAL A 123 -2.59 0.66 -6.75
N ALA A 124 -2.59 1.32 -5.59
CA ALA A 124 -3.79 1.54 -4.78
C ALA A 124 -3.58 2.69 -3.77
N GLY A 125 -4.21 2.62 -2.61
CA GLY A 125 -4.26 3.69 -1.60
C GLY A 125 -2.89 4.22 -1.16
N ASP A 126 -1.88 3.37 -1.05
CA ASP A 126 -0.52 3.77 -0.63
C ASP A 126 0.17 4.65 -1.68
N ALA A 127 -0.09 4.41 -2.97
CA ALA A 127 0.41 5.25 -4.05
C ALA A 127 -0.21 6.65 -3.99
N PHE A 128 -1.50 6.75 -3.67
CA PHE A 128 -2.19 8.04 -3.48
C PHE A 128 -1.66 8.78 -2.25
N ASP A 129 -1.43 8.09 -1.15
CA ASP A 129 -0.80 8.67 0.05
C ASP A 129 0.58 9.20 -0.27
N TYR A 130 1.37 8.45 -1.04
CA TYR A 130 2.70 8.88 -1.46
C TYR A 130 2.65 10.17 -2.30
N ARG A 131 1.64 10.37 -3.15
CA ARG A 131 1.51 11.62 -3.92
C ARG A 131 1.31 12.84 -3.02
N ILE A 132 0.56 12.71 -1.92
CA ILE A 132 0.45 13.77 -0.90
C ILE A 132 1.80 13.98 -0.21
N ILE A 133 2.47 12.91 0.19
CA ILE A 133 3.78 13.00 0.84
C ILE A 133 4.78 13.68 -0.09
N ASP A 134 4.86 13.26 -1.33
CA ASP A 134 5.83 13.76 -2.31
C ASP A 134 5.64 15.24 -2.64
N ASN A 135 4.38 15.69 -2.77
CA ASN A 135 4.06 17.07 -3.18
C ASN A 135 3.95 18.04 -2.00
N VAL A 136 3.77 17.56 -0.76
CA VAL A 136 3.55 18.41 0.40
C VAL A 136 4.61 18.18 1.48
N VAL A 137 4.71 16.95 1.98
CA VAL A 137 5.55 16.64 3.16
C VAL A 137 7.03 16.66 2.83
N ALA A 138 7.42 16.08 1.70
CA ALA A 138 8.82 15.95 1.30
C ALA A 138 9.54 17.30 1.15
N HIS A 139 8.81 18.34 0.79
CA HIS A 139 9.36 19.71 0.70
C HIS A 139 9.78 20.27 2.06
N ALA A 140 9.08 19.92 3.14
CA ALA A 140 9.47 20.32 4.49
C ALA A 140 10.77 19.63 4.95
N PHE A 141 11.14 18.54 4.30
CA PHE A 141 12.35 17.76 4.56
C PHE A 141 13.47 18.01 3.55
N GLY A 142 13.36 19.07 2.72
CA GLY A 142 14.42 19.49 1.81
C GLY A 142 14.31 18.94 0.39
N LYS A 143 13.18 18.34 -0.01
CA LYS A 143 12.96 18.03 -1.43
C LYS A 143 12.98 19.33 -2.24
N GLY A 144 13.80 19.35 -3.30
CA GLY A 144 13.99 20.54 -4.14
C GLY A 144 14.99 21.57 -3.57
N SER A 145 15.60 21.33 -2.40
CA SER A 145 16.72 22.11 -1.91
C SER A 145 18.06 21.57 -2.44
N GLU A 146 19.14 22.31 -2.19
CA GLU A 146 20.47 22.02 -2.72
C GLU A 146 21.52 21.97 -1.59
N PHE A 147 22.63 21.29 -1.86
CA PHE A 147 23.82 21.30 -1.01
C PHE A 147 25.08 21.55 -1.84
N LEU A 148 26.12 22.08 -1.23
CA LEU A 148 27.40 22.33 -1.88
C LEU A 148 28.27 21.08 -1.87
N SER A 149 28.72 20.66 -3.06
CA SER A 149 29.70 19.60 -3.23
C SER A 149 30.79 20.06 -4.18
N TRP A 150 32.04 20.10 -3.71
CA TRP A 150 33.19 20.60 -4.49
C TRP A 150 32.93 21.98 -5.13
N GLY A 151 32.26 22.88 -4.38
CA GLY A 151 31.95 24.24 -4.85
C GLY A 151 30.80 24.35 -5.85
N LYS A 152 30.08 23.23 -6.13
CA LYS A 152 28.88 23.21 -6.99
C LYS A 152 27.64 22.93 -6.14
N ALA A 153 26.55 23.66 -6.44
CA ALA A 153 25.25 23.34 -5.89
C ALA A 153 24.66 22.10 -6.59
N LEU A 154 24.33 21.09 -5.82
CA LEU A 154 23.69 19.85 -6.28
C LEU A 154 22.37 19.67 -5.55
N PRO A 155 21.32 19.17 -6.22
CA PRO A 155 20.04 18.91 -5.58
C PRO A 155 20.15 17.78 -4.55
N VAL A 156 19.39 17.89 -3.46
CA VAL A 156 19.22 16.79 -2.52
C VAL A 156 18.60 15.60 -3.27
N PRO A 157 19.19 14.38 -3.17
CA PRO A 157 18.77 13.24 -3.97
C PRO A 157 17.31 12.87 -3.75
N ASN A 158 16.52 12.82 -4.82
CA ASN A 158 15.11 12.39 -4.77
C ASN A 158 14.94 10.94 -4.25
N ALA A 159 16.00 10.12 -4.32
CA ALA A 159 15.99 8.75 -3.80
C ALA A 159 15.66 8.68 -2.30
N TYR A 160 16.03 9.69 -1.51
CA TYR A 160 15.70 9.75 -0.09
C TYR A 160 14.18 9.89 0.12
N PHE A 161 13.53 10.70 -0.67
CA PHE A 161 12.07 10.95 -0.56
C PHE A 161 11.22 9.83 -1.16
N LYS A 162 11.76 9.06 -2.11
CA LYS A 162 11.07 7.86 -2.61
C LYS A 162 10.86 6.79 -1.54
N LYS A 163 11.67 6.77 -0.48
CA LYS A 163 11.49 5.84 0.65
C LYS A 163 10.23 6.09 1.46
N PHE A 164 9.65 7.27 1.36
CA PHE A 164 8.34 7.56 1.96
C PHE A 164 7.19 6.79 1.31
N SER A 165 7.37 6.21 0.12
CA SER A 165 6.36 5.35 -0.51
C SER A 165 6.19 4.00 0.19
N ARG A 166 7.15 3.62 1.06
CA ARG A 166 7.17 2.32 1.74
C ARG A 166 7.59 2.49 3.20
N TRP A 167 6.65 2.26 4.10
CA TRP A 167 6.86 2.43 5.53
C TRP A 167 8.06 1.63 6.09
N ASN A 168 8.31 0.43 5.55
CA ASN A 168 9.43 -0.42 5.96
C ASN A 168 10.78 0.14 5.50
N GLU A 169 10.86 0.78 4.34
CA GLU A 169 12.08 1.45 3.87
C GLU A 169 12.36 2.71 4.69
N LEU A 170 11.30 3.46 5.01
CA LEU A 170 11.39 4.65 5.85
C LEU A 170 11.85 4.31 7.28
N SER A 171 11.26 3.30 7.92
CA SER A 171 11.63 2.90 9.28
C SER A 171 13.07 2.37 9.38
N MET A 172 13.59 1.76 8.31
CA MET A 172 14.97 1.31 8.24
C MET A 172 15.98 2.41 7.84
N MET A 173 15.49 3.54 7.36
CA MET A 173 16.35 4.60 6.82
C MET A 173 17.34 5.15 7.85
N ARG A 174 16.95 5.26 9.13
CA ARG A 174 17.80 5.71 10.24
C ARG A 174 19.11 4.91 10.36
N HIS A 175 19.11 3.64 9.99
CA HIS A 175 20.27 2.75 10.06
C HIS A 175 20.96 2.53 8.71
N SER A 176 20.57 3.30 7.69
CA SER A 176 21.04 3.16 6.31
C SER A 176 22.26 4.06 6.03
N ARG A 177 22.85 3.84 4.85
CA ARG A 177 23.87 4.72 4.30
C ARG A 177 23.29 6.11 3.99
N ASP A 178 22.06 6.18 3.53
CA ASP A 178 21.39 7.43 3.14
C ASP A 178 21.22 8.38 4.33
N TYR A 179 20.95 7.85 5.53
CA TYR A 179 20.92 8.66 6.76
C TYR A 179 22.26 9.34 7.02
N ARG A 180 23.36 8.59 6.93
CA ARG A 180 24.71 9.14 7.12
C ARG A 180 25.08 10.18 6.05
N GLU A 181 24.67 9.96 4.82
CA GLU A 181 24.85 10.93 3.75
C GLU A 181 24.07 12.23 4.01
N LEU A 182 22.83 12.12 4.53
CA LEU A 182 22.05 13.28 4.98
C LEU A 182 22.73 14.04 6.12
N GLU A 183 23.26 13.34 7.13
CA GLU A 183 24.04 13.98 8.22
C GLU A 183 25.23 14.77 7.68
N VAL A 184 26.00 14.18 6.76
CA VAL A 184 27.13 14.87 6.12
C VAL A 184 26.65 16.07 5.30
N SER A 185 25.55 15.94 4.58
CA SER A 185 25.01 17.01 3.74
C SER A 185 24.49 18.21 4.54
N LEU A 186 24.15 18.02 5.82
CA LEU A 186 23.69 19.08 6.70
C LEU A 186 24.69 20.25 6.79
N GLY A 187 25.99 19.94 6.84
CA GLY A 187 27.06 20.94 6.92
C GLY A 187 27.28 21.76 5.63
N THR A 188 26.77 21.27 4.51
CA THR A 188 26.90 21.91 3.20
C THR A 188 25.57 22.27 2.55
N SER A 189 24.47 22.02 3.22
CA SER A 189 23.11 22.32 2.73
C SER A 189 22.89 23.82 2.62
N LEU A 190 22.23 24.24 1.55
CA LEU A 190 21.75 25.62 1.39
C LEU A 190 20.46 25.87 2.18
N ASP A 191 19.81 24.81 2.65
CA ASP A 191 18.62 24.86 3.51
C ASP A 191 18.78 23.86 4.69
N PRO A 192 19.69 24.15 5.62
CA PRO A 192 20.07 23.20 6.68
C PRO A 192 18.92 22.91 7.65
N ASP A 193 17.96 23.82 7.81
CA ASP A 193 16.84 23.62 8.73
C ASP A 193 15.90 22.49 8.26
N ARG A 194 15.66 22.38 6.96
CA ARG A 194 14.87 21.29 6.40
C ARG A 194 15.57 19.94 6.51
N ILE A 195 16.88 19.90 6.28
CA ILE A 195 17.65 18.66 6.47
C ILE A 195 17.67 18.25 7.94
N ARG A 196 17.81 19.22 8.86
CA ARG A 196 17.73 18.97 10.32
C ARG A 196 16.36 18.44 10.71
N ALA A 197 15.28 19.00 10.15
CA ALA A 197 13.92 18.51 10.37
C ALA A 197 13.75 17.08 9.87
N PHE A 198 14.35 16.73 8.72
CA PHE A 198 14.31 15.36 8.20
C PHE A 198 15.03 14.37 9.12
N LEU A 199 16.24 14.70 9.58
CA LEU A 199 16.97 13.86 10.52
C LEU A 199 16.18 13.67 11.83
N ALA A 200 15.65 14.76 12.41
CA ALA A 200 14.84 14.70 13.62
C ALA A 200 13.57 13.84 13.44
N PHE A 201 12.92 13.92 12.28
CA PHE A 201 11.79 13.09 11.94
C PHE A 201 12.15 11.59 11.90
N LEU A 202 13.29 11.24 11.28
CA LEU A 202 13.79 9.86 11.23
C LEU A 202 14.20 9.35 12.62
N ASP A 203 14.85 10.20 13.44
CA ASP A 203 15.28 9.86 14.80
C ASP A 203 14.10 9.58 15.73
N ALA A 204 13.03 10.31 15.57
CA ALA A 204 11.80 10.14 16.33
C ALA A 204 10.93 8.95 15.86
N ASP A 205 11.35 8.22 14.80
CA ASP A 205 10.53 7.16 14.15
C ASP A 205 9.10 7.63 13.84
N ALA A 206 8.97 8.85 13.34
CA ALA A 206 7.70 9.56 13.20
C ALA A 206 6.89 9.15 11.93
N GLY A 207 7.33 8.12 11.22
CA GLY A 207 6.68 7.64 9.99
C GLY A 207 5.20 7.32 10.17
N TYR A 208 4.83 6.64 11.26
CA TYR A 208 3.43 6.31 11.54
C TYR A 208 2.54 7.55 11.72
N ALA A 209 3.05 8.59 12.42
CA ALA A 209 2.31 9.84 12.60
C ALA A 209 2.07 10.54 11.27
N MET A 210 3.08 10.55 10.38
CA MET A 210 2.98 11.10 9.04
C MET A 210 1.92 10.36 8.20
N TYR A 211 1.97 9.03 8.14
CA TYR A 211 0.99 8.26 7.36
C TYR A 211 -0.44 8.48 7.86
N ARG A 212 -0.64 8.58 9.18
CA ARG A 212 -1.95 8.92 9.75
C ARG A 212 -2.45 10.29 9.32
N ALA A 213 -1.59 11.32 9.35
CA ALA A 213 -1.94 12.67 8.94
C ALA A 213 -2.30 12.73 7.46
N VAL A 214 -1.52 12.03 6.61
CA VAL A 214 -1.76 11.93 5.16
C VAL A 214 -3.07 11.21 4.87
N SER A 215 -3.31 10.06 5.51
CA SER A 215 -4.57 9.32 5.36
C SER A 215 -5.78 10.15 5.79
N ALA A 216 -5.67 10.92 6.88
CA ALA A 216 -6.73 11.82 7.32
C ALA A 216 -7.02 12.94 6.31
N ALA A 217 -5.99 13.53 5.70
CA ALA A 217 -6.14 14.52 4.65
C ALA A 217 -6.78 13.91 3.39
N LYS A 218 -6.34 12.72 2.96
CA LYS A 218 -6.94 11.98 1.84
C LYS A 218 -8.42 11.69 2.07
N MET A 219 -8.81 11.27 3.28
CA MET A 219 -10.21 11.05 3.62
C MET A 219 -11.05 12.33 3.49
N GLN A 220 -10.53 13.48 3.92
CA GLN A 220 -11.23 14.76 3.73
C GLN A 220 -11.43 15.06 2.24
N LEU A 221 -10.42 14.82 1.41
CA LEU A 221 -10.48 15.05 -0.05
C LEU A 221 -11.51 14.15 -0.74
N SER A 222 -11.93 13.04 -0.14
CA SER A 222 -13.00 12.18 -0.68
C SER A 222 -14.39 12.81 -0.56
N HIS A 223 -14.58 13.81 0.33
CA HIS A 223 -15.89 14.38 0.64
C HIS A 223 -15.96 15.90 0.52
N ALA A 224 -14.82 16.59 0.36
CA ALA A 224 -14.74 18.04 0.28
C ALA A 224 -13.80 18.50 -0.83
N ASP A 225 -13.96 19.73 -1.33
CA ASP A 225 -13.11 20.32 -2.37
C ASP A 225 -11.71 20.66 -1.89
N ALA A 226 -11.46 20.54 -0.60
CA ALA A 226 -10.14 20.68 0.00
C ALA A 226 -10.04 19.85 1.28
N GLY A 227 -8.83 19.35 1.56
CA GLY A 227 -8.44 18.72 2.81
C GLY A 227 -7.28 19.48 3.47
N VAL A 228 -7.07 19.26 4.76
CA VAL A 228 -5.95 19.82 5.50
C VAL A 228 -5.02 18.70 5.96
N LEU A 229 -3.76 18.78 5.53
CA LEU A 229 -2.68 17.97 6.10
C LEU A 229 -2.16 18.71 7.34
N SER A 230 -2.30 18.08 8.50
CA SER A 230 -1.80 18.59 9.78
C SER A 230 -0.85 17.56 10.39
N LEU A 231 0.45 17.89 10.44
CA LEU A 231 1.49 17.01 10.99
C LEU A 231 2.37 17.81 11.94
N HIS A 232 2.30 17.46 13.23
CA HIS A 232 3.06 18.08 14.32
C HIS A 232 3.89 16.99 15.01
N VAL A 233 5.15 16.83 14.64
CA VAL A 233 6.00 15.74 15.17
C VAL A 233 7.48 16.10 15.07
N ALA A 234 8.24 15.80 16.13
CA ALA A 234 9.71 15.96 16.16
C ALA A 234 10.21 17.37 15.76
N GLY A 235 9.46 18.41 16.12
CA GLY A 235 9.79 19.78 15.73
C GLY A 235 9.42 20.15 14.27
N VAL A 236 8.80 19.23 13.57
CA VAL A 236 8.20 19.48 12.25
C VAL A 236 6.74 19.91 12.45
N ASP A 237 6.41 21.05 11.87
CA ASP A 237 5.07 21.62 11.96
C ASP A 237 4.60 21.92 10.53
N ILE A 238 3.72 21.07 10.02
CA ILE A 238 3.16 21.19 8.68
C ILE A 238 1.66 21.31 8.80
N GLU A 239 1.13 22.46 8.41
CA GLU A 239 -0.30 22.66 8.20
C GLU A 239 -0.51 23.19 6.78
N ARG A 240 -1.09 22.35 5.92
CA ARG A 240 -1.28 22.64 4.50
C ARG A 240 -2.66 22.27 4.02
N LYS A 241 -3.34 23.24 3.44
CA LYS A 241 -4.57 23.01 2.68
C LYS A 241 -4.20 22.47 1.31
N ILE A 242 -4.84 21.36 0.92
CA ILE A 242 -4.68 20.69 -0.37
C ILE A 242 -6.03 20.80 -1.08
N ALA A 243 -6.04 21.34 -2.30
CA ALA A 243 -7.24 21.33 -3.11
C ALA A 243 -7.46 19.93 -3.71
N ARG A 244 -8.72 19.49 -3.80
CA ARG A 244 -9.07 18.22 -4.45
C ARG A 244 -8.53 18.16 -5.88
N ALA A 245 -8.67 19.22 -6.65
CA ALA A 245 -8.19 19.30 -8.03
C ALA A 245 -6.68 19.07 -8.15
N ASP A 246 -5.88 19.60 -7.19
CA ASP A 246 -4.44 19.33 -7.16
C ASP A 246 -4.15 17.86 -6.87
N PHE A 247 -4.84 17.29 -5.89
CA PHE A 247 -4.69 15.88 -5.54
C PHE A 247 -5.09 14.95 -6.71
N GLU A 248 -6.21 15.23 -7.36
CA GLU A 248 -6.67 14.48 -8.54
C GLU A 248 -5.64 14.55 -9.68
N ALA A 249 -5.04 15.71 -9.91
CA ALA A 249 -3.96 15.89 -10.89
C ALA A 249 -2.71 15.07 -10.52
N TRP A 250 -2.36 14.99 -9.23
CA TRP A 250 -1.19 14.22 -8.78
C TRP A 250 -1.37 12.72 -8.94
N ILE A 251 -2.59 12.20 -8.73
CA ILE A 251 -2.90 10.76 -8.81
C ILE A 251 -3.38 10.32 -10.20
N ALA A 252 -3.47 11.23 -11.18
CA ALA A 252 -3.96 10.90 -12.52
C ALA A 252 -3.22 9.72 -13.17
N PRO A 253 -1.86 9.61 -13.11
CA PRO A 253 -1.15 8.48 -13.67
C PRO A 253 -1.56 7.13 -13.04
N GLU A 254 -1.75 7.10 -11.72
CA GLU A 254 -2.19 5.90 -11.00
C GLU A 254 -3.63 5.51 -11.39
N LEU A 255 -4.50 6.50 -11.58
CA LEU A 255 -5.88 6.25 -12.04
C LEU A 255 -5.89 5.70 -13.48
N GLU A 256 -5.00 6.15 -14.36
CA GLU A 256 -4.86 5.60 -15.71
C GLU A 256 -4.44 4.11 -15.69
N GLU A 257 -3.50 3.73 -14.80
CA GLU A 257 -3.10 2.34 -14.64
C GLU A 257 -4.25 1.46 -14.12
N ILE A 258 -5.01 1.97 -13.15
CA ILE A 258 -6.19 1.29 -12.61
C ILE A 258 -7.25 1.12 -13.69
N ASN A 259 -7.57 2.17 -14.46
CA ASN A 259 -8.55 2.11 -15.54
C ASN A 259 -8.14 1.10 -16.62
N ALA A 260 -6.87 1.11 -17.03
CA ALA A 260 -6.35 0.13 -17.98
C ALA A 260 -6.49 -1.32 -17.47
N CYS A 261 -6.38 -1.53 -16.15
CA CYS A 261 -6.58 -2.83 -15.53
C CYS A 261 -8.06 -3.27 -15.57
N VAL A 262 -8.99 -2.35 -15.33
CA VAL A 262 -10.46 -2.60 -15.47
C VAL A 262 -10.81 -2.94 -16.90
N ASP A 263 -10.32 -2.15 -17.87
CA ASP A 263 -10.57 -2.39 -19.30
C ASP A 263 -10.04 -3.76 -19.74
N ARG A 264 -8.91 -4.19 -19.20
CA ARG A 264 -8.39 -5.53 -19.45
C ARG A 264 -9.30 -6.60 -18.88
N ALA A 265 -9.79 -6.44 -17.65
CA ALA A 265 -10.74 -7.38 -17.04
C ALA A 265 -12.01 -7.54 -17.88
N LEU A 266 -12.57 -6.43 -18.35
CA LEU A 266 -13.78 -6.45 -19.19
C LEU A 266 -13.53 -7.14 -20.53
N ARG A 267 -12.43 -6.83 -21.21
CA ARG A 267 -12.07 -7.49 -22.48
C ARG A 267 -11.85 -8.99 -22.32
N GLU A 268 -11.12 -9.41 -21.28
CA GLU A 268 -10.90 -10.84 -21.02
C GLU A 268 -12.20 -11.58 -20.67
N ALA A 269 -13.18 -10.90 -20.08
CA ALA A 269 -14.51 -11.43 -19.81
C ALA A 269 -15.44 -11.41 -21.03
N GLY A 270 -15.01 -10.87 -22.17
CA GLY A 270 -15.85 -10.73 -23.37
C GLY A 270 -16.97 -9.69 -23.23
N LEU A 271 -16.76 -8.66 -22.42
CA LEU A 271 -17.73 -7.60 -22.11
C LEU A 271 -17.29 -6.22 -22.65
N GLY A 272 -16.28 -6.16 -23.48
CA GLY A 272 -15.73 -4.92 -24.06
C GLY A 272 -16.42 -4.48 -25.35
#